data_4a2dec13bb821b7d9efb06d29b308264
#
_entry.id   4a2dec13bb821b7d9efb06d29b308264
#
_cell.length_a   1.000
_cell.length_b   1.000
_cell.length_c   1.000
_cell.angle_alpha   90.00
_cell.angle_beta   90.00
_cell.angle_gamma   90.00
#
_symmetry.space_group_name_H-M   'P 1'
#
loop_
_entity.id
_entity.type
_entity.pdbx_description
1 polymer ?
#
loop_
_entity_poly.entity_id
_entity_poly.type
_entity_poly.pdbx_seq_one_letter_code
_entity_poly.pdbx_strand_id
1 'polypeptide(L)'
;MNMLLHGIKYNDFDIRNGDTLEADEFGDQQFDAVVANPPFSADWSAAAKFNNDDRFSKAGVLAPKSKADYAFILHMIYHLNEGGTMACVAPHGVLFRGAAEGKIRRFLIEKKNYIDAIIGLPANIFYGTSIPT
;
A
#
# COMPACT_ATOMS: atom_id res chain seq x y z
N MET A 1 -9.46 20.30 7.84
CA MET A 1 -10.07 21.43 7.06
C MET A 1 -10.77 20.93 5.78
N ASN A 2 -10.07 20.20 4.89
CA ASN A 2 -10.65 19.76 3.60
C ASN A 2 -11.96 18.95 3.76
N MET A 3 -12.01 17.97 4.64
CA MET A 3 -13.21 17.13 4.89
C MET A 3 -14.42 17.99 5.26
N LEU A 4 -14.23 18.97 6.15
CA LEU A 4 -15.31 19.87 6.55
C LEU A 4 -15.79 20.78 5.41
N LEU A 5 -14.88 21.25 4.54
CA LEU A 5 -15.24 22.03 3.36
C LEU A 5 -16.07 21.23 2.35
N HIS A 6 -15.94 19.91 2.33
CA HIS A 6 -16.76 19.00 1.53
C HIS A 6 -18.01 18.49 2.26
N GLY A 7 -18.38 19.12 3.37
CA GLY A 7 -19.64 18.82 4.09
C GLY A 7 -19.60 17.55 4.95
N ILE A 8 -18.42 16.92 5.14
CA ILE A 8 -18.27 15.77 6.00
C ILE A 8 -18.20 16.24 7.46
N LYS A 9 -19.05 15.72 8.31
CA LYS A 9 -19.11 16.11 9.73
C LYS A 9 -17.86 15.62 10.47
N TYR A 10 -17.47 16.35 11.50
CA TYR A 10 -16.28 16.02 12.31
C TYR A 10 -16.29 14.59 12.87
N ASN A 11 -17.45 14.07 13.23
CA ASN A 11 -17.59 12.73 13.79
C ASN A 11 -17.62 11.61 12.73
N ASP A 12 -17.60 11.95 11.45
CA ASP A 12 -17.72 10.99 10.36
C ASP A 12 -16.36 10.65 9.72
N PHE A 13 -15.25 11.15 10.29
CA PHE A 13 -13.89 10.82 9.84
C PHE A 13 -12.89 10.80 10.99
N ASP A 14 -11.83 10.01 10.83
CA ASP A 14 -10.66 9.97 11.71
C ASP A 14 -9.41 10.24 10.85
N ILE A 15 -8.62 11.25 11.22
CA ILE A 15 -7.36 11.60 10.58
C ILE A 15 -6.25 11.51 11.59
N ARG A 16 -5.27 10.67 11.32
CA ARG A 16 -4.11 10.46 12.18
C ARG A 16 -2.84 10.90 11.46
N ASN A 17 -1.89 11.43 12.23
CA ASN A 17 -0.61 11.90 11.71
C ASN A 17 0.51 11.02 12.22
N GLY A 18 1.18 10.33 11.31
CA GLY A 18 2.30 9.44 11.62
C GLY A 18 2.94 8.88 10.36
N ASP A 19 4.05 8.20 10.52
CA ASP A 19 4.62 7.38 9.47
C ASP A 19 3.89 6.04 9.42
N THR A 20 3.05 5.87 8.41
CA THR A 20 2.16 4.71 8.23
C THR A 20 2.91 3.36 8.27
N LEU A 21 4.14 3.30 7.75
CA LEU A 21 4.92 2.07 7.73
C LEU A 21 5.63 1.81 9.07
N GLU A 22 6.16 2.86 9.70
CA GLU A 22 6.94 2.74 10.93
C GLU A 22 6.09 2.60 12.18
N ALA A 23 4.94 3.28 12.22
CA ALA A 23 4.02 3.31 13.35
C ALA A 23 2.58 3.34 12.83
N ASP A 24 1.95 2.18 12.81
CA ASP A 24 0.55 2.05 12.38
C ASP A 24 -0.38 2.60 13.47
N GLU A 25 -0.99 3.74 13.19
CA GLU A 25 -1.90 4.41 14.11
C GLU A 25 -3.30 3.77 14.17
N PHE A 26 -3.65 2.89 13.21
CA PHE A 26 -4.94 2.21 13.17
C PHE A 26 -4.93 0.81 13.79
N GLY A 27 -3.73 0.24 14.06
CA GLY A 27 -3.57 -1.06 14.70
C GLY A 27 -4.29 -2.17 13.94
N ASP A 28 -5.23 -2.87 14.58
CA ASP A 28 -5.97 -3.99 13.97
C ASP A 28 -7.27 -3.57 13.28
N GLN A 29 -7.51 -2.26 13.12
CA GLN A 29 -8.71 -1.76 12.47
C GLN A 29 -8.73 -2.16 10.98
N GLN A 30 -9.87 -2.65 10.52
CA GLN A 30 -10.09 -3.05 9.12
C GLN A 30 -11.21 -2.23 8.48
N PHE A 31 -11.17 -2.15 7.15
CA PHE A 31 -12.07 -1.32 6.35
C PHE A 31 -12.63 -2.11 5.15
N ASP A 32 -13.83 -1.77 4.72
CA ASP A 32 -14.47 -2.38 3.55
C ASP A 32 -13.86 -1.87 2.23
N ALA A 33 -13.27 -0.68 2.27
CA ALA A 33 -12.56 -0.12 1.13
C ALA A 33 -11.29 0.59 1.57
N VAL A 34 -10.17 0.31 0.88
CA VAL A 34 -8.88 0.97 1.10
C VAL A 34 -8.38 1.53 -0.21
N VAL A 35 -8.15 2.85 -0.27
CA VAL A 35 -7.66 3.52 -1.47
C VAL A 35 -6.45 4.38 -1.15
N ALA A 36 -5.41 4.33 -1.99
CA ALA A 36 -4.23 5.16 -1.83
C ALA A 36 -3.50 5.45 -3.14
N ASN A 37 -2.83 6.58 -3.13
CA ASN A 37 -1.76 6.93 -4.06
C ASN A 37 -0.50 7.20 -3.24
N PRO A 38 0.20 6.14 -2.79
CA PRO A 38 1.38 6.31 -1.94
C PRO A 38 2.56 6.90 -2.72
N PRO A 39 3.58 7.44 -2.03
CA PRO A 39 4.77 7.95 -2.69
C PRO A 39 5.51 6.83 -3.42
N PHE A 40 5.80 7.03 -4.72
CA PHE A 40 6.45 6.02 -5.56
C PHE A 40 7.90 5.80 -5.16
N SER A 41 8.29 4.54 -4.99
CA SER A 41 9.66 4.12 -4.70
C SER A 41 10.30 4.88 -3.53
N ALA A 42 9.51 5.21 -2.52
CA ALA A 42 10.02 5.87 -1.31
C ALA A 42 10.96 4.96 -0.52
N ASP A 43 11.90 5.59 0.18
CA ASP A 43 12.69 4.89 1.18
C ASP A 43 11.86 4.62 2.44
N TRP A 44 12.13 3.50 3.11
CA TRP A 44 11.61 3.18 4.42
C TRP A 44 12.65 2.40 5.24
N SER A 45 12.44 2.18 6.53
CA SER A 45 13.49 1.56 7.35
C SER A 45 13.77 0.11 6.98
N ALA A 46 12.75 -0.64 6.56
CA ALA A 46 12.81 -2.10 6.38
C ALA A 46 13.50 -2.79 7.58
N ALA A 47 13.26 -2.28 8.78
CA ALA A 47 13.93 -2.73 9.99
C ALA A 47 13.56 -4.19 10.32
N ALA A 48 14.48 -4.90 10.98
CA ALA A 48 14.29 -6.31 11.31
C ALA A 48 13.03 -6.59 12.14
N LYS A 49 12.53 -5.61 12.92
CA LYS A 49 11.28 -5.70 13.67
C LYS A 49 10.09 -6.08 12.78
N PHE A 50 10.09 -5.64 11.52
CA PHE A 50 9.01 -5.87 10.58
C PHE A 50 8.94 -7.30 10.02
N ASN A 51 9.97 -8.13 10.23
CA ASN A 51 9.89 -9.55 9.87
C ASN A 51 8.82 -10.31 10.69
N ASN A 52 8.48 -9.79 11.87
CA ASN A 52 7.45 -10.35 12.75
C ASN A 52 6.16 -9.50 12.78
N ASP A 53 6.08 -8.45 11.98
CA ASP A 53 4.90 -7.60 11.87
C ASP A 53 3.87 -8.29 10.96
N ASP A 54 2.65 -8.44 11.45
CA ASP A 54 1.57 -9.17 10.75
C ASP A 54 1.22 -8.58 9.38
N ARG A 55 1.50 -7.29 9.18
CA ARG A 55 1.32 -6.63 7.87
C ARG A 55 2.24 -7.21 6.80
N PHE A 56 3.48 -7.62 7.17
CA PHE A 56 4.54 -7.96 6.22
C PHE A 56 5.00 -9.41 6.30
N SER A 57 4.94 -10.03 7.48
CA SER A 57 5.52 -11.36 7.77
C SER A 57 4.98 -12.46 6.86
N LYS A 58 3.71 -12.39 6.48
CA LYS A 58 3.03 -13.42 5.67
C LYS A 58 3.62 -13.60 4.27
N ALA A 59 4.27 -12.56 3.73
CA ALA A 59 4.96 -12.63 2.44
C ALA A 59 6.34 -13.31 2.51
N GLY A 60 6.86 -13.53 3.74
CA GLY A 60 8.16 -14.17 3.99
C GLY A 60 9.39 -13.34 3.62
N VAL A 61 9.19 -12.10 3.20
CA VAL A 61 10.28 -11.16 2.86
C VAL A 61 9.74 -9.73 2.94
N LEU A 62 10.59 -8.80 3.41
CA LEU A 62 10.27 -7.39 3.41
C LEU A 62 10.48 -6.76 2.02
N ALA A 63 9.71 -5.73 1.71
CA ALA A 63 9.98 -4.86 0.58
C ALA A 63 11.38 -4.23 0.71
N PRO A 64 12.08 -3.93 -0.40
CA PRO A 64 13.40 -3.32 -0.35
C PRO A 64 13.38 -1.98 0.38
N LYS A 65 14.44 -1.69 1.13
CA LYS A 65 14.58 -0.42 1.88
C LYS A 65 14.38 0.82 1.00
N SER A 66 14.86 0.79 -0.23
CA SER A 66 14.78 1.90 -1.20
C SER A 66 13.52 1.87 -2.08
N LYS A 67 12.57 0.98 -1.81
CA LYS A 67 11.34 0.82 -2.61
C LYS A 67 10.21 0.29 -1.73
N ALA A 68 9.53 1.20 -1.04
CA ALA A 68 8.44 0.90 -0.14
C ALA A 68 7.11 0.53 -0.85
N ASP A 69 7.09 0.51 -2.18
CA ASP A 69 5.85 0.28 -2.95
C ASP A 69 5.06 -0.93 -2.42
N TYR A 70 5.70 -2.08 -2.29
CA TYR A 70 5.06 -3.28 -1.74
C TYR A 70 4.82 -3.23 -0.23
N ALA A 71 5.55 -2.42 0.53
CA ALA A 71 5.24 -2.23 1.95
C ALA A 71 3.90 -1.51 2.11
N PHE A 72 3.64 -0.48 1.32
CA PHE A 72 2.32 0.17 1.29
C PHE A 72 1.21 -0.78 0.84
N ILE A 73 1.43 -1.56 -0.22
CA ILE A 73 0.44 -2.54 -0.70
C ILE A 73 0.10 -3.56 0.38
N LEU A 74 1.10 -4.13 1.06
CA LEU A 74 0.88 -5.10 2.14
C LEU A 74 0.18 -4.47 3.35
N HIS A 75 0.53 -3.24 3.72
CA HIS A 75 -0.15 -2.48 4.76
C HIS A 75 -1.64 -2.26 4.43
N MET A 76 -1.94 -1.85 3.20
CA MET A 76 -3.33 -1.67 2.75
C MET A 76 -4.13 -2.98 2.80
N ILE A 77 -3.51 -4.10 2.38
CA ILE A 77 -4.14 -5.43 2.44
C ILE A 77 -4.41 -5.86 3.88
N TYR A 78 -3.52 -5.55 4.81
CA TYR A 78 -3.71 -5.85 6.22
C TYR A 78 -4.96 -5.18 6.80
N HIS A 79 -5.22 -3.95 6.40
CA HIS A 79 -6.39 -3.18 6.83
C HIS A 79 -7.67 -3.46 6.03
N LEU A 80 -7.64 -4.41 5.12
CA LEU A 80 -8.81 -4.72 4.30
C LEU A 80 -9.65 -5.83 4.96
N ASN A 81 -10.95 -5.58 5.15
CA ASN A 81 -11.91 -6.58 5.60
C ASN A 81 -11.99 -7.77 4.62
N GLU A 82 -12.45 -8.91 5.10
CA GLU A 82 -12.84 -10.02 4.25
C GLU A 82 -13.96 -9.58 3.28
N GLY A 83 -13.72 -9.78 1.98
CA GLY A 83 -14.63 -9.29 0.94
C GLY A 83 -14.50 -7.79 0.62
N GLY A 84 -13.61 -7.06 1.29
CA GLY A 84 -13.33 -5.66 1.00
C GLY A 84 -12.60 -5.44 -0.33
N THR A 85 -12.60 -4.21 -0.82
CA THR A 85 -11.98 -3.84 -2.08
C THR A 85 -10.86 -2.81 -1.88
N MET A 86 -9.73 -3.01 -2.56
CA MET A 86 -8.58 -2.11 -2.50
C MET A 86 -8.25 -1.56 -3.88
N ALA A 87 -7.93 -0.26 -3.96
CA ALA A 87 -7.34 0.34 -5.14
C ALA A 87 -6.07 1.12 -4.77
N CYS A 88 -4.97 0.80 -5.44
CA CYS A 88 -3.67 1.42 -5.19
C CYS A 88 -3.05 1.91 -6.49
N VAL A 89 -2.66 3.17 -6.54
CA VAL A 89 -1.82 3.69 -7.62
C VAL A 89 -0.38 3.30 -7.34
N ALA A 90 0.28 2.67 -8.31
CA ALA A 90 1.63 2.15 -8.14
C ALA A 90 2.48 2.36 -9.40
N PRO A 91 3.81 2.50 -9.27
CA PRO A 91 4.68 2.60 -10.46
C PRO A 91 4.75 1.25 -11.19
N HIS A 92 4.89 1.28 -12.51
CA HIS A 92 5.03 0.08 -13.36
C HIS A 92 6.05 -0.94 -12.82
N GLY A 93 7.09 -0.47 -12.13
CA GLY A 93 8.12 -1.32 -11.56
C GLY A 93 7.60 -2.45 -10.67
N VAL A 94 6.47 -2.26 -9.99
CA VAL A 94 5.86 -3.31 -9.15
C VAL A 94 5.48 -4.56 -9.94
N LEU A 95 5.25 -4.44 -11.24
CA LEU A 95 4.83 -5.55 -12.10
C LEU A 95 6.00 -6.45 -12.55
N PHE A 96 7.23 -5.93 -12.63
CA PHE A 96 8.34 -6.68 -13.22
C PHE A 96 9.61 -6.74 -12.39
N ARG A 97 9.81 -5.87 -11.38
CA ARG A 97 11.00 -5.94 -10.54
C ARG A 97 11.10 -7.29 -9.84
N GLY A 98 12.34 -7.82 -9.77
CA GLY A 98 12.65 -9.14 -9.23
C GLY A 98 12.93 -9.14 -7.72
N ALA A 99 13.77 -10.06 -7.27
CA ALA A 99 14.23 -10.22 -5.89
C ALA A 99 13.06 -10.23 -4.86
N ALA A 100 13.11 -9.40 -3.83
CA ALA A 100 12.09 -9.34 -2.78
C ALA A 100 10.70 -8.97 -3.33
N GLU A 101 10.64 -7.97 -4.22
CA GLU A 101 9.36 -7.56 -4.83
C GLU A 101 8.73 -8.68 -5.67
N GLY A 102 9.55 -9.45 -6.41
CA GLY A 102 9.08 -10.62 -7.14
C GLY A 102 8.50 -11.71 -6.24
N LYS A 103 9.08 -11.92 -5.05
CA LYS A 103 8.55 -12.87 -4.06
C LYS A 103 7.22 -12.42 -3.48
N ILE A 104 7.11 -11.14 -3.12
CA ILE A 104 5.86 -10.56 -2.59
C ILE A 104 4.76 -10.64 -3.67
N ARG A 105 5.06 -10.25 -4.91
CA ARG A 105 4.11 -10.33 -6.01
C ARG A 105 3.61 -11.76 -6.23
N ARG A 106 4.51 -12.74 -6.23
CA ARG A 106 4.14 -14.16 -6.34
C ARG A 106 3.24 -14.61 -5.19
N PHE A 107 3.54 -14.19 -3.96
CA PHE A 107 2.70 -14.46 -2.81
C PHE A 107 1.28 -13.90 -3.01
N LEU A 108 1.14 -12.66 -3.46
CA LEU A 108 -0.16 -12.02 -3.66
C LEU A 108 -0.98 -12.67 -4.80
N ILE A 109 -0.31 -13.14 -5.87
CA ILE A 109 -0.96 -13.76 -7.02
C ILE A 109 -1.22 -15.25 -6.76
N GLU A 110 -0.17 -16.03 -6.52
CA GLU A 110 -0.25 -17.50 -6.52
C GLU A 110 -0.80 -18.08 -5.20
N LYS A 111 -0.51 -17.42 -4.06
CA LYS A 111 -0.93 -17.93 -2.75
C LYS A 111 -2.22 -17.32 -2.25
N LYS A 112 -2.47 -16.06 -2.56
CA LYS A 112 -3.60 -15.30 -2.04
C LYS A 112 -4.68 -15.00 -3.07
N ASN A 113 -4.30 -14.96 -4.35
CA ASN A 113 -5.21 -14.58 -5.46
C ASN A 113 -5.94 -13.27 -5.18
N TYR A 114 -5.22 -12.25 -4.70
CA TYR A 114 -5.81 -10.97 -4.28
C TYR A 114 -5.93 -9.95 -5.42
N ILE A 115 -5.27 -10.18 -6.55
CA ILE A 115 -5.28 -9.22 -7.66
C ILE A 115 -6.45 -9.53 -8.59
N ASP A 116 -7.41 -8.63 -8.63
CA ASP A 116 -8.57 -8.69 -9.50
C ASP A 116 -8.28 -8.05 -10.87
N ALA A 117 -7.72 -6.84 -10.88
CA ALA A 117 -7.43 -6.12 -12.10
C ALA A 117 -6.14 -5.30 -12.01
N ILE A 118 -5.49 -5.10 -13.15
CA ILE A 118 -4.39 -4.16 -13.34
C ILE A 118 -4.80 -3.21 -14.46
N ILE A 119 -4.83 -1.91 -14.16
CA ILE A 119 -5.26 -0.86 -15.09
C ILE A 119 -4.06 0.03 -15.40
N GLY A 120 -3.58 -0.01 -16.63
CA GLY A 120 -2.52 0.90 -17.08
C GLY A 120 -3.06 2.32 -17.26
N LEU A 121 -2.40 3.29 -16.66
CA LEU A 121 -2.77 4.69 -16.78
C LEU A 121 -2.00 5.37 -17.94
N PRO A 122 -2.54 6.43 -18.57
CA PRO A 122 -1.83 7.18 -19.59
C PRO A 122 -0.53 7.76 -19.07
N ALA A 123 0.48 7.85 -19.93
CA ALA A 123 1.74 8.50 -19.61
C ALA A 123 1.52 9.96 -19.17
N ASN A 124 2.35 10.43 -18.22
CA ASN A 124 2.32 11.80 -17.71
C ASN A 124 0.97 12.25 -17.09
N ILE A 125 0.18 11.30 -16.57
CA ILE A 125 -1.09 11.61 -15.93
C ILE A 125 -0.90 12.36 -14.59
N PHE A 126 0.21 12.13 -13.90
CA PHE A 126 0.50 12.77 -12.62
C PHE A 126 1.43 13.96 -12.80
N TYR A 127 1.07 15.08 -12.19
CA TYR A 127 1.91 16.26 -12.15
C TYR A 127 3.22 15.99 -11.40
N GLY A 128 4.34 16.41 -11.98
CA GLY A 128 5.67 16.31 -11.34
C GLY A 128 6.37 14.95 -11.48
N THR A 129 5.78 13.96 -12.15
CA THR A 129 6.45 12.68 -12.45
C THR A 129 6.11 12.19 -13.86
N SER A 130 7.12 11.64 -14.54
CA SER A 130 6.95 10.91 -15.80
C SER A 130 6.93 9.39 -15.62
N ILE A 131 6.93 8.91 -14.38
CA ILE A 131 6.95 7.47 -14.09
C ILE A 131 5.64 6.85 -14.57
N PRO A 132 5.67 5.82 -15.44
CA PRO A 132 4.47 5.09 -15.84
C PRO A 132 3.81 4.37 -14.66
N THR A 133 2.51 4.39 -14.62
CA THR A 133 1.68 3.82 -13.54
C THR A 133 0.58 2.91 -14.07
#